data_b383640250a655763fdbc1f93e06fe4d
#
_entry.id   b383640250a655763fdbc1f93e06fe4d
#
_cell.length_a   1.000
_cell.length_b   1.000
_cell.length_c   1.000
_cell.angle_alpha   90.00
_cell.angle_beta   90.00
_cell.angle_gamma   90.00
#
_symmetry.space_group_name_H-M   'P 1'
#
loop_
_entity.id
_entity.type
_entity.pdbx_description
1 polymer ?
#
loop_
_entity_poly.entity_id
_entity_poly.type
_entity_poly.pdbx_seq_one_letter_code
_entity_poly.pdbx_strand_id
1 'polypeptide(L)'
;MKHFLLTAACFVTACTAVQAQGYHLGLTLSPNVSFTDARELSHVGAGGQAHFGYGFIFDALFTETYAIGTGVNVFYNGGRVAYFESTPTPEGAVIHRVELEHKQQYVEIPLTFKMRTKEIGYSTYYGQFGVGLGLNVRSEGTRTASLFATSDSLGAWDVVNEAAGDPALVSLVDQTLLFRPSMIIGLGFERRFTGTTGLAVGLRYNMALRNQYQAFPIYQTRTGNELLFEFDENTGVEQPVSGEMKGKTGQIELCVGVMF
;
A
#
# COMPACT_ATOMS: atom_id res chain seq x y z
N MET A 1 -32.89 -7.52 9.17
CA MET A 1 -32.82 -6.50 10.22
C MET A 1 -32.67 -7.09 11.63
N LYS A 2 -33.42 -8.11 12.06
CA LYS A 2 -33.33 -8.69 13.41
C LYS A 2 -31.94 -9.27 13.74
N HIS A 3 -31.27 -9.95 12.81
CA HIS A 3 -29.94 -10.52 13.02
C HIS A 3 -28.84 -9.44 13.11
N PHE A 4 -28.99 -8.33 12.39
CA PHE A 4 -28.05 -7.20 12.46
C PHE A 4 -28.13 -6.47 13.81
N LEU A 5 -29.35 -6.31 14.36
CA LEU A 5 -29.54 -5.74 15.69
C LEU A 5 -29.00 -6.66 16.80
N LEU A 6 -29.12 -7.98 16.66
CA LEU A 6 -28.58 -8.93 17.62
C LEU A 6 -27.06 -8.95 17.64
N THR A 7 -26.43 -8.92 16.45
CA THR A 7 -24.95 -8.81 16.33
C THR A 7 -24.43 -7.48 16.85
N ALA A 8 -25.11 -6.38 16.57
CA ALA A 8 -24.74 -5.08 17.12
C ALA A 8 -24.88 -5.02 18.64
N ALA A 9 -25.95 -5.59 19.20
CA ALA A 9 -26.14 -5.69 20.66
C ALA A 9 -25.09 -6.56 21.33
N CYS A 10 -24.71 -7.71 20.75
CA CYS A 10 -23.61 -8.54 21.25
C CYS A 10 -22.26 -7.82 21.20
N PHE A 11 -22.03 -7.00 20.18
CA PHE A 11 -20.79 -6.22 20.08
C PHE A 11 -20.72 -5.12 21.15
N VAL A 12 -21.83 -4.43 21.41
CA VAL A 12 -21.91 -3.40 22.45
C VAL A 12 -21.78 -4.02 23.85
N THR A 13 -22.40 -5.17 24.12
CA THR A 13 -22.26 -5.86 25.42
C THR A 13 -20.86 -6.45 25.62
N ALA A 14 -20.17 -6.91 24.56
CA ALA A 14 -18.79 -7.34 24.66
C ALA A 14 -17.85 -6.18 24.99
N CYS A 15 -18.09 -4.98 24.44
CA CYS A 15 -17.29 -3.79 24.74
C CYS A 15 -17.45 -3.30 26.19
N THR A 16 -18.61 -3.51 26.84
CA THR A 16 -18.82 -3.11 28.25
C THR A 16 -18.24 -4.09 29.26
N ALA A 17 -17.94 -5.34 28.84
CA ALA A 17 -17.37 -6.35 29.74
C ALA A 17 -15.83 -6.26 29.84
N VAL A 18 -15.15 -5.50 28.98
CA VAL A 18 -13.70 -5.27 29.06
C VAL A 18 -13.44 -4.16 30.09
N GLN A 19 -13.24 -4.52 31.34
CA GLN A 19 -12.61 -3.63 32.31
C GLN A 19 -11.12 -3.54 31.92
N ALA A 20 -10.78 -2.52 31.10
CA ALA A 20 -9.39 -2.22 30.78
C ALA A 20 -8.67 -1.88 32.09
N GLN A 21 -7.59 -2.62 32.39
CA GLN A 21 -6.76 -2.37 33.58
C GLN A 21 -5.96 -1.07 33.46
N GLY A 22 -5.93 -0.50 32.27
CA GLY A 22 -5.25 0.76 31.95
C GLY A 22 -5.36 1.08 30.45
N TYR A 23 -5.01 2.28 30.11
CA TYR A 23 -4.88 2.71 28.73
C TYR A 23 -3.60 3.52 28.56
N HIS A 24 -2.99 3.42 27.39
CA HIS A 24 -1.90 4.28 26.99
C HIS A 24 -2.32 5.09 25.77
N LEU A 25 -2.04 6.38 25.81
CA LEU A 25 -2.19 7.29 24.71
C LEU A 25 -0.80 7.65 24.18
N GLY A 26 -0.68 7.95 22.91
CA GLY A 26 0.61 8.37 22.37
C GLY A 26 0.50 9.04 21.02
N LEU A 27 1.53 9.83 20.72
CA LEU A 27 1.77 10.42 19.41
C LEU A 27 2.95 9.72 18.78
N THR A 28 2.87 9.40 17.51
CA THR A 28 3.92 8.68 16.79
C THR A 28 4.32 9.41 15.51
N LEU A 29 5.60 9.30 15.19
CA LEU A 29 6.18 9.63 13.91
C LEU A 29 6.67 8.34 13.28
N SER A 30 6.42 8.17 11.99
CA SER A 30 6.66 6.91 11.29
C SER A 30 7.33 7.15 9.94
N PRO A 31 8.66 7.45 9.90
CA PRO A 31 9.38 7.35 8.64
C PRO A 31 9.24 5.92 8.09
N ASN A 32 8.98 5.81 6.80
CA ASN A 32 8.74 4.51 6.17
C ASN A 32 9.39 4.42 4.80
N VAL A 33 9.63 3.19 4.37
CA VAL A 33 10.00 2.84 3.01
C VAL A 33 8.88 1.97 2.46
N SER A 34 8.27 2.42 1.39
CA SER A 34 7.18 1.73 0.71
C SER A 34 7.61 1.21 -0.66
N PHE A 35 7.01 0.13 -1.10
CA PHE A 35 7.25 -0.52 -2.37
C PHE A 35 5.96 -1.11 -2.92
N THR A 36 5.90 -1.22 -4.24
CA THR A 36 4.79 -1.88 -4.94
C THR A 36 5.24 -3.26 -5.38
N ASP A 37 4.51 -4.28 -4.92
CA ASP A 37 4.69 -5.66 -5.37
C ASP A 37 3.84 -5.87 -6.63
N ALA A 38 4.54 -5.95 -7.74
CA ALA A 38 4.00 -6.26 -9.05
C ALA A 38 3.89 -7.79 -9.18
N ARG A 39 2.75 -8.37 -8.90
CA ARG A 39 2.57 -9.83 -8.86
C ARG A 39 2.23 -10.47 -10.20
N GLU A 40 2.10 -9.69 -11.26
CA GLU A 40 1.74 -10.20 -12.58
C GLU A 40 2.80 -9.86 -13.63
N LEU A 41 2.82 -10.61 -14.71
CA LEU A 41 3.70 -10.44 -15.86
C LEU A 41 3.49 -9.09 -16.58
N SER A 42 2.47 -8.33 -16.17
CA SER A 42 2.04 -7.10 -16.85
C SER A 42 2.81 -5.84 -16.44
N HIS A 43 3.54 -5.87 -15.31
CA HIS A 43 4.29 -4.69 -14.84
C HIS A 43 5.40 -5.09 -13.86
N VAL A 44 6.37 -4.23 -13.70
CA VAL A 44 7.54 -4.45 -12.83
C VAL A 44 7.60 -3.39 -11.76
N GLY A 45 7.85 -3.82 -10.53
CA GLY A 45 8.22 -2.92 -9.45
C GLY A 45 9.60 -2.31 -9.71
N ALA A 46 9.65 -0.99 -9.93
CA ALA A 46 10.88 -0.27 -10.28
C ALA A 46 11.58 0.39 -9.07
N GLY A 47 11.26 -0.07 -7.84
CA GLY A 47 11.92 0.36 -6.63
C GLY A 47 11.00 0.89 -5.53
N GLY A 48 11.58 1.02 -4.32
CA GLY A 48 10.92 1.58 -3.15
C GLY A 48 11.13 3.08 -3.03
N GLN A 49 10.25 3.73 -2.25
CA GLN A 49 10.31 5.15 -1.95
C GLN A 49 10.27 5.39 -0.45
N ALA A 50 11.05 6.36 0.01
CA ALA A 50 11.04 6.80 1.39
C ALA A 50 9.97 7.87 1.60
N HIS A 51 9.14 7.66 2.61
CA HIS A 51 8.05 8.55 2.98
C HIS A 51 8.01 8.76 4.49
N PHE A 52 7.06 9.56 4.92
CA PHE A 52 6.87 9.92 6.31
C PHE A 52 5.41 9.74 6.70
N GLY A 53 5.17 9.30 7.93
CA GLY A 53 3.86 9.20 8.53
C GLY A 53 3.85 9.75 9.95
N TYR A 54 2.67 10.01 10.46
CA TYR A 54 2.43 10.41 11.84
C TYR A 54 1.07 9.90 12.30
N GLY A 55 0.89 9.79 13.59
CA GLY A 55 -0.37 9.27 14.08
C GLY A 55 -0.56 9.42 15.58
N PHE A 56 -1.74 9.00 15.98
CA PHE A 56 -2.16 8.87 17.35
C PHE A 56 -2.36 7.39 17.68
N ILE A 57 -1.83 6.94 18.80
CA ILE A 57 -1.93 5.57 19.31
C ILE A 57 -2.82 5.58 20.54
N PHE A 58 -3.70 4.59 20.60
CA PHE A 58 -4.49 4.25 21.77
C PHE A 58 -4.35 2.74 22.03
N ASP A 59 -3.77 2.37 23.15
CA ASP A 59 -3.66 1.00 23.61
C ASP A 59 -4.55 0.77 24.83
N ALA A 60 -5.52 -0.13 24.73
CA ALA A 60 -6.35 -0.58 25.83
C ALA A 60 -5.76 -1.87 26.42
N LEU A 61 -5.26 -1.81 27.64
CA LEU A 61 -4.67 -2.94 28.35
C LEU A 61 -5.79 -3.72 29.09
N PHE A 62 -5.94 -4.99 28.76
CA PHE A 62 -6.84 -5.87 29.51
C PHE A 62 -6.09 -6.82 30.45
N THR A 63 -4.76 -6.91 30.29
CA THR A 63 -3.84 -7.49 31.26
C THR A 63 -2.50 -6.72 31.20
N GLU A 64 -1.59 -7.00 32.14
CA GLU A 64 -0.24 -6.41 32.09
C GLU A 64 0.53 -6.77 30.81
N THR A 65 0.19 -7.90 30.17
CA THR A 65 0.92 -8.47 29.04
C THR A 65 0.17 -8.41 27.71
N TYR A 66 -1.11 -8.06 27.72
CA TYR A 66 -1.94 -8.04 26.52
C TYR A 66 -2.72 -6.74 26.40
N ALA A 67 -2.70 -6.17 25.20
CA ALA A 67 -3.45 -4.96 24.86
C ALA A 67 -4.08 -5.06 23.47
N ILE A 68 -5.12 -4.29 23.26
CA ILE A 68 -5.63 -3.97 21.92
C ILE A 68 -5.17 -2.56 21.58
N GLY A 69 -4.43 -2.45 20.50
CA GLY A 69 -3.98 -1.19 19.95
C GLY A 69 -4.88 -0.72 18.81
N THR A 70 -5.24 0.54 18.86
CA THR A 70 -5.94 1.25 17.80
C THR A 70 -5.40 2.68 17.68
N GLY A 71 -6.02 3.51 16.87
CA GLY A 71 -5.60 4.90 16.70
C GLY A 71 -5.96 5.44 15.34
N VAL A 72 -5.26 6.48 14.94
CA VAL A 72 -5.35 7.08 13.59
C VAL A 72 -3.95 7.35 13.09
N ASN A 73 -3.59 6.75 11.97
CA ASN A 73 -2.31 6.96 11.30
C ASN A 73 -2.54 7.66 9.97
N VAL A 74 -1.77 8.71 9.72
CA VAL A 74 -1.68 9.37 8.42
C VAL A 74 -0.30 9.09 7.87
N PHE A 75 -0.22 8.45 6.72
CA PHE A 75 1.06 8.13 6.10
C PHE A 75 1.01 8.23 4.58
N TYR A 76 2.17 8.41 3.99
CA TYR A 76 2.36 8.33 2.56
C TYR A 76 2.91 6.96 2.20
N ASN A 77 2.37 6.41 1.13
CA ASN A 77 2.77 5.16 0.54
C ASN A 77 2.95 5.37 -0.97
N GLY A 78 3.88 4.69 -1.58
CA GLY A 78 4.15 4.84 -2.99
C GLY A 78 5.12 3.79 -3.50
N GLY A 79 5.50 3.96 -4.74
CA GLY A 79 6.45 3.10 -5.43
C GLY A 79 6.61 3.53 -6.87
N ARG A 80 7.47 2.83 -7.58
CA ARG A 80 7.65 2.98 -9.02
C ARG A 80 7.18 1.70 -9.69
N VAL A 81 6.44 1.86 -10.78
CA VAL A 81 6.00 0.75 -11.63
C VAL A 81 6.26 1.10 -13.10
N ALA A 82 6.67 0.12 -13.86
CA ALA A 82 6.82 0.25 -15.31
C ALA A 82 5.85 -0.71 -16.00
N TYR A 83 5.15 -0.22 -17.00
CA TYR A 83 4.17 -0.99 -17.78
C TYR A 83 4.08 -0.47 -19.20
N PHE A 84 3.38 -1.21 -20.07
CA PHE A 84 3.12 -0.81 -21.45
C PHE A 84 1.63 -0.52 -21.65
N GLU A 85 1.34 0.59 -22.31
CA GLU A 85 -0.02 0.98 -22.69
C GLU A 85 -0.10 1.33 -24.16
N SER A 86 -1.27 1.15 -24.77
CA SER A 86 -1.52 1.52 -26.16
C SER A 86 -2.37 2.77 -26.25
N THR A 87 -2.02 3.59 -27.24
CA THR A 87 -2.84 4.71 -27.66
C THR A 87 -3.25 4.46 -29.10
N PRO A 88 -4.57 4.36 -29.42
CA PRO A 88 -5.02 4.25 -30.79
C PRO A 88 -4.74 5.54 -31.55
N THR A 89 -4.26 5.41 -32.78
CA THR A 89 -4.04 6.53 -33.71
C THR A 89 -4.79 6.29 -35.01
N PRO A 90 -5.03 7.32 -35.84
CA PRO A 90 -5.68 7.15 -37.15
C PRO A 90 -4.93 6.20 -38.10
N GLU A 91 -3.62 6.03 -37.90
CA GLU A 91 -2.74 5.23 -38.73
C GLU A 91 -2.46 3.84 -38.19
N GLY A 92 -2.99 3.52 -37.00
CA GLY A 92 -2.75 2.25 -36.30
C GLY A 92 -2.79 2.40 -34.80
N ALA A 93 -1.88 1.74 -34.09
CA ALA A 93 -1.74 1.87 -32.63
C ALA A 93 -0.28 2.16 -32.25
N VAL A 94 -0.10 2.89 -31.17
CA VAL A 94 1.21 3.23 -30.62
C VAL A 94 1.32 2.66 -29.23
N ILE A 95 2.40 1.93 -28.96
CA ILE A 95 2.70 1.41 -27.62
C ILE A 95 3.75 2.30 -26.97
N HIS A 96 3.40 2.77 -25.79
CA HIS A 96 4.30 3.51 -24.90
C HIS A 96 4.75 2.63 -23.74
N ARG A 97 6.04 2.68 -23.43
CA ARG A 97 6.54 2.24 -22.13
C ARG A 97 6.36 3.38 -21.15
N VAL A 98 5.61 3.13 -20.09
CA VAL A 98 5.29 4.12 -19.07
C VAL A 98 6.00 3.75 -17.78
N GLU A 99 6.73 4.69 -17.22
CA GLU A 99 7.23 4.64 -15.86
C GLU A 99 6.38 5.57 -15.01
N LEU A 100 5.69 5.00 -14.03
CA LEU A 100 4.83 5.71 -13.11
C LEU A 100 5.43 5.67 -11.71
N GLU A 101 5.82 6.83 -11.23
CA GLU A 101 6.14 7.06 -9.82
C GLU A 101 4.90 7.59 -9.12
N HIS A 102 4.32 6.81 -8.20
CA HIS A 102 3.10 7.19 -7.54
C HIS A 102 3.32 7.45 -6.05
N LYS A 103 2.55 8.38 -5.52
CA LYS A 103 2.50 8.75 -4.10
C LYS A 103 1.05 8.86 -3.68
N GLN A 104 0.68 8.10 -2.66
CA GLN A 104 -0.67 8.02 -2.13
C GLN A 104 -0.66 8.34 -0.65
N GLN A 105 -1.62 9.15 -0.21
CA GLN A 105 -1.80 9.47 1.20
C GLN A 105 -3.00 8.69 1.75
N TYR A 106 -2.76 8.02 2.87
CA TYR A 106 -3.77 7.24 3.57
C TYR A 106 -4.02 7.78 4.97
N VAL A 107 -5.28 7.71 5.37
CA VAL A 107 -5.71 7.77 6.76
C VAL A 107 -6.12 6.36 7.15
N GLU A 108 -5.41 5.74 8.08
CA GLU A 108 -5.62 4.34 8.49
C GLU A 108 -6.01 4.27 9.96
N ILE A 109 -7.02 3.45 10.24
CA ILE A 109 -7.39 3.03 11.59
C ILE A 109 -6.84 1.62 11.78
N PRO A 110 -5.74 1.44 12.54
CA PRO A 110 -5.23 0.13 12.88
C PRO A 110 -6.10 -0.53 13.96
N LEU A 111 -6.20 -1.84 13.90
CA LEU A 111 -6.73 -2.68 14.97
C LEU A 111 -5.73 -3.83 15.19
N THR A 112 -4.95 -3.74 16.25
CA THR A 112 -3.84 -4.65 16.51
C THR A 112 -3.98 -5.31 17.87
N PHE A 113 -3.61 -6.58 17.92
CA PHE A 113 -3.39 -7.29 19.17
C PHE A 113 -1.91 -7.15 19.54
N LYS A 114 -1.63 -6.61 20.72
CA LYS A 114 -0.29 -6.35 21.21
C LYS A 114 0.03 -7.27 22.39
N MET A 115 1.10 -8.04 22.28
CA MET A 115 1.65 -8.88 23.34
C MET A 115 2.88 -8.18 23.91
N ARG A 116 2.92 -8.00 25.22
CA ARG A 116 3.96 -7.23 25.93
C ARG A 116 4.65 -8.12 26.96
N THR A 117 5.94 -7.92 27.15
CA THR A 117 6.63 -8.49 28.33
C THR A 117 6.23 -7.75 29.61
N LYS A 118 6.50 -8.32 30.74
CA LYS A 118 6.57 -7.54 31.98
C LYS A 118 7.72 -6.53 31.88
N GLU A 119 7.63 -5.48 32.65
CA GLU A 119 8.65 -4.43 32.66
C GLU A 119 9.99 -4.99 33.16
N ILE A 120 11.03 -4.80 32.36
CA ILE A 120 12.40 -5.22 32.63
C ILE A 120 13.28 -3.96 32.64
N GLY A 121 13.65 -3.45 33.80
CA GLY A 121 14.52 -2.28 33.94
C GLY A 121 13.99 -1.03 33.23
N TYR A 122 12.73 -0.65 33.45
CA TYR A 122 12.02 0.47 32.80
C TYR A 122 11.67 0.25 31.31
N SER A 123 11.92 -0.93 30.77
CA SER A 123 11.61 -1.24 29.37
C SER A 123 10.62 -2.40 29.28
N THR A 124 9.67 -2.27 28.35
CA THR A 124 8.69 -3.30 28.01
C THR A 124 8.83 -3.61 26.53
N TYR A 125 9.11 -4.85 26.18
CA TYR A 125 9.16 -5.28 24.78
C TYR A 125 7.79 -5.72 24.32
N TYR A 126 7.46 -5.49 23.06
CA TYR A 126 6.19 -5.91 22.52
C TYR A 126 6.30 -6.45 21.09
N GLY A 127 5.41 -7.37 20.79
CA GLY A 127 5.04 -7.78 19.45
C GLY A 127 3.59 -7.45 19.19
N GLN A 128 3.25 -7.07 17.96
CA GLN A 128 1.88 -6.77 17.58
C GLN A 128 1.55 -7.36 16.22
N PHE A 129 0.30 -7.75 16.04
CA PHE A 129 -0.25 -8.14 14.75
C PHE A 129 -1.71 -7.71 14.66
N GLY A 130 -2.19 -7.48 13.45
CA GLY A 130 -3.56 -7.03 13.27
C GLY A 130 -3.86 -6.61 11.84
N VAL A 131 -4.89 -5.81 11.72
CA VAL A 131 -5.38 -5.29 10.44
C VAL A 131 -5.44 -3.77 10.49
N GLY A 132 -5.25 -3.14 9.34
CA GLY A 132 -5.44 -1.72 9.13
C GLY A 132 -6.59 -1.47 8.16
N LEU A 133 -7.40 -0.47 8.46
CA LEU A 133 -8.47 0.01 7.59
C LEU A 133 -8.08 1.39 7.07
N GLY A 134 -7.45 1.43 5.89
CA GLY A 134 -6.95 2.64 5.26
C GLY A 134 -7.94 3.23 4.26
N LEU A 135 -8.06 4.55 4.29
CA LEU A 135 -8.78 5.34 3.29
C LEU A 135 -7.77 6.19 2.51
N ASN A 136 -7.81 6.10 1.20
CA ASN A 136 -6.99 6.93 0.31
C ASN A 136 -7.61 8.33 0.24
N VAL A 137 -6.86 9.33 0.65
CA VAL A 137 -7.32 10.73 0.65
C VAL A 137 -6.65 11.56 -0.45
N ARG A 138 -5.52 11.07 -0.99
CA ARG A 138 -4.80 11.75 -2.07
C ARG A 138 -3.99 10.73 -2.87
N SER A 139 -4.07 10.81 -4.19
CA SER A 139 -3.28 9.98 -5.11
C SER A 139 -2.71 10.85 -6.23
N GLU A 140 -1.40 10.91 -6.29
CA GLU A 140 -0.65 11.67 -7.29
C GLU A 140 0.48 10.81 -7.83
N GLY A 141 0.91 11.12 -9.04
CA GLY A 141 2.06 10.47 -9.63
C GLY A 141 2.78 11.34 -10.64
N THR A 142 3.99 10.91 -10.95
CA THR A 142 4.77 11.44 -12.09
C THR A 142 4.84 10.32 -13.12
N ARG A 143 4.33 10.60 -14.30
CA ARG A 143 4.30 9.69 -15.44
C ARG A 143 5.34 10.10 -16.46
N THR A 144 6.21 9.18 -16.81
CA THR A 144 7.18 9.35 -17.91
C THR A 144 6.88 8.30 -18.96
N ALA A 145 6.62 8.71 -20.17
CA ALA A 145 6.31 7.82 -21.28
C ALA A 145 7.42 7.87 -22.33
N SER A 146 7.77 6.72 -22.89
CA SER A 146 8.66 6.60 -24.06
C SER A 146 7.94 5.80 -25.14
N LEU A 147 8.12 6.18 -26.40
CA LEU A 147 7.61 5.43 -27.52
C LEU A 147 8.38 4.10 -27.61
N PHE A 148 7.66 2.99 -27.58
CA PHE A 148 8.26 1.66 -27.65
C PHE A 148 8.04 0.99 -29.02
N ALA A 149 6.81 0.97 -29.50
CA ALA A 149 6.47 0.36 -30.79
C ALA A 149 5.30 1.06 -31.47
N THR A 150 5.25 0.98 -32.79
CA THR A 150 4.15 1.48 -33.62
C THR A 150 3.62 0.35 -34.48
N SER A 151 2.30 0.33 -34.72
CA SER A 151 1.68 -0.57 -35.70
C SER A 151 1.28 0.22 -36.95
N ASP A 152 1.37 -0.43 -38.08
CA ASP A 152 0.79 0.07 -39.33
C ASP A 152 -0.72 -0.24 -39.42
N SER A 153 -1.35 0.19 -40.47
CA SER A 153 -2.78 -0.06 -40.76
C SER A 153 -3.10 -1.55 -41.02
N LEU A 154 -2.11 -2.39 -41.24
CA LEU A 154 -2.24 -3.85 -41.38
C LEU A 154 -2.01 -4.60 -40.09
N GLY A 155 -1.64 -3.88 -39.01
CA GLY A 155 -1.42 -4.45 -37.68
C GLY A 155 -0.03 -5.04 -37.47
N ALA A 156 0.93 -4.79 -38.37
CA ALA A 156 2.33 -5.15 -38.15
C ALA A 156 3.00 -4.19 -37.18
N TRP A 157 3.76 -4.72 -36.20
CA TRP A 157 4.41 -3.95 -35.16
C TRP A 157 5.89 -3.71 -35.49
N ASP A 158 6.32 -2.47 -35.37
CA ASP A 158 7.71 -2.04 -35.49
C ASP A 158 8.21 -1.47 -34.15
N VAL A 159 9.31 -1.98 -33.64
CA VAL A 159 9.90 -1.57 -32.35
C VAL A 159 10.86 -0.40 -32.57
N VAL A 160 10.49 0.75 -32.09
CA VAL A 160 11.21 2.02 -32.31
C VAL A 160 12.16 2.36 -31.17
N ASN A 161 11.76 2.15 -29.91
CA ASN A 161 12.55 2.44 -28.68
C ASN A 161 13.10 3.88 -28.62
N GLU A 162 12.22 4.85 -28.59
CA GLU A 162 12.63 6.26 -28.43
C GLU A 162 13.01 6.58 -26.98
N ALA A 163 13.74 7.68 -26.83
CA ALA A 163 14.07 8.22 -25.51
C ALA A 163 12.81 8.61 -24.72
N ALA A 164 12.91 8.53 -23.40
CA ALA A 164 11.83 8.95 -22.51
C ALA A 164 11.49 10.43 -22.70
N GLY A 165 10.19 10.72 -22.76
CA GLY A 165 9.69 12.09 -22.76
C GLY A 165 9.83 12.78 -21.40
N ASP A 166 9.38 14.02 -21.35
CA ASP A 166 9.41 14.79 -20.10
C ASP A 166 8.43 14.21 -19.05
N PRO A 167 8.82 14.20 -17.77
CA PRO A 167 7.97 13.76 -16.69
C PRO A 167 6.73 14.66 -16.54
N ALA A 168 5.54 14.08 -16.52
CA ALA A 168 4.27 14.79 -16.34
C ALA A 168 3.63 14.42 -15.01
N LEU A 169 3.16 15.43 -14.28
CA LEU A 169 2.35 15.21 -13.07
C LEU A 169 0.95 14.77 -13.47
N VAL A 170 0.48 13.68 -12.87
CA VAL A 170 -0.84 13.11 -13.12
C VAL A 170 -1.59 12.88 -11.83
N SER A 171 -2.91 13.11 -11.87
CA SER A 171 -3.80 12.70 -10.80
C SER A 171 -4.16 11.23 -10.98
N LEU A 172 -4.02 10.44 -9.92
CA LEU A 172 -4.31 9.01 -9.93
C LEU A 172 -5.58 8.66 -9.15
N VAL A 173 -6.39 9.66 -8.79
CA VAL A 173 -7.61 9.46 -7.96
C VAL A 173 -8.58 8.48 -8.62
N ASP A 174 -8.78 8.60 -9.93
CA ASP A 174 -9.69 7.72 -10.69
C ASP A 174 -9.08 6.33 -10.99
N GLN A 175 -7.77 6.18 -10.80
CA GLN A 175 -7.04 4.92 -11.06
C GLN A 175 -6.71 4.15 -9.78
N THR A 176 -7.05 4.69 -8.60
CA THR A 176 -6.75 4.08 -7.31
C THR A 176 -8.00 3.78 -6.52
N LEU A 177 -7.95 2.70 -5.74
CA LEU A 177 -9.07 2.32 -4.88
C LEU A 177 -9.07 3.16 -3.60
N LEU A 178 -10.26 3.61 -3.20
CA LEU A 178 -10.46 4.40 -2.00
C LEU A 178 -10.11 3.62 -0.72
N PHE A 179 -10.45 2.34 -0.67
CA PHE A 179 -10.33 1.51 0.54
C PHE A 179 -9.15 0.54 0.44
N ARG A 180 -8.24 0.60 1.43
CA ARG A 180 -7.04 -0.22 1.55
C ARG A 180 -7.06 -1.01 2.85
N PRO A 181 -7.58 -2.25 2.85
CA PRO A 181 -7.37 -3.17 3.96
C PRO A 181 -5.91 -3.61 3.97
N SER A 182 -5.29 -3.64 5.15
CA SER A 182 -3.90 -4.03 5.31
C SER A 182 -3.71 -5.03 6.45
N MET A 183 -2.64 -5.80 6.37
CA MET A 183 -2.13 -6.62 7.46
C MET A 183 -0.96 -5.88 8.12
N ILE A 184 -0.97 -5.85 9.44
CA ILE A 184 0.04 -5.18 10.25
C ILE A 184 0.73 -6.21 11.11
N ILE A 185 2.07 -6.23 11.06
CA ILE A 185 2.93 -7.01 11.96
C ILE A 185 4.02 -6.07 12.45
N GLY A 186 4.32 -6.09 13.75
CA GLY A 186 5.35 -5.21 14.28
C GLY A 186 5.94 -5.74 15.59
N LEU A 187 7.08 -5.19 15.93
CA LEU A 187 7.80 -5.44 17.17
C LEU A 187 8.49 -4.16 17.63
N GLY A 188 8.69 -4.04 18.92
CA GLY A 188 9.34 -2.86 19.47
C GLY A 188 9.51 -2.93 20.97
N PHE A 189 9.87 -1.80 21.52
CA PHE A 189 9.97 -1.63 22.96
C PHE A 189 9.43 -0.25 23.37
N GLU A 190 8.96 -0.19 24.59
CA GLU A 190 8.50 1.02 25.26
C GLU A 190 9.42 1.22 26.47
N ARG A 191 9.98 2.41 26.61
CA ARG A 191 10.82 2.77 27.75
C ARG A 191 10.16 3.90 28.54
N ARG A 192 9.87 3.62 29.79
CA ARG A 192 9.31 4.61 30.72
C ARG A 192 10.41 5.54 31.21
N PHE A 193 10.14 6.85 31.19
CA PHE A 193 11.04 7.86 31.71
C PHE A 193 10.60 8.36 33.08
N THR A 194 9.39 8.93 33.18
CA THR A 194 8.87 9.52 34.39
C THR A 194 7.36 9.36 34.45
N GLY A 195 6.86 8.83 35.57
CA GLY A 195 5.42 8.60 35.75
C GLY A 195 4.84 7.69 34.67
N THR A 196 3.86 8.18 33.92
CA THR A 196 3.21 7.47 32.80
C THR A 196 3.87 7.76 31.45
N THR A 197 4.82 8.76 31.39
CA THR A 197 5.43 9.16 30.11
C THR A 197 6.57 8.23 29.73
N GLY A 198 6.54 7.75 28.50
CA GLY A 198 7.56 6.87 27.94
C GLY A 198 7.80 7.11 26.46
N LEU A 199 8.88 6.54 25.96
CA LEU A 199 9.22 6.49 24.55
C LEU A 199 8.91 5.10 24.01
N ALA A 200 8.18 5.02 22.94
CA ALA A 200 7.96 3.78 22.18
C ALA A 200 8.79 3.82 20.90
N VAL A 201 9.56 2.76 20.63
CA VAL A 201 10.30 2.58 19.38
C VAL A 201 9.99 1.20 18.84
N GLY A 202 9.64 1.11 17.57
CA GLY A 202 9.32 -0.18 16.96
C GLY A 202 9.46 -0.17 15.44
N LEU A 203 9.54 -1.37 14.89
CA LEU A 203 9.45 -1.63 13.46
C LEU A 203 8.09 -2.24 13.17
N ARG A 204 7.44 -1.74 12.13
CA ARG A 204 6.14 -2.21 11.66
C ARG A 204 6.19 -2.51 10.17
N TYR A 205 5.73 -3.68 9.80
CA TYR A 205 5.46 -4.05 8.42
C TYR A 205 3.96 -3.97 8.17
N ASN A 206 3.57 -3.22 7.14
CA ASN A 206 2.19 -3.00 6.76
C ASN A 206 2.02 -3.35 5.28
N MET A 207 1.25 -4.39 4.98
CA MET A 207 1.04 -4.92 3.65
C MET A 207 -0.43 -4.82 3.25
N ALA A 208 -0.71 -4.23 2.09
CA ALA A 208 -2.06 -4.20 1.53
C ALA A 208 -2.55 -5.63 1.20
N LEU A 209 -3.76 -5.96 1.64
CA LEU A 209 -4.41 -7.25 1.35
C LEU A 209 -5.11 -7.27 -0.01
N ARG A 210 -5.41 -6.09 -0.56
CA ARG A 210 -6.11 -5.90 -1.82
C ARG A 210 -5.25 -5.10 -2.79
N ASN A 211 -5.51 -5.25 -4.09
CA ASN A 211 -4.95 -4.37 -5.12
C ASN A 211 -5.31 -2.92 -4.82
N GLN A 212 -4.37 -2.00 -5.11
CA GLN A 212 -4.56 -0.56 -4.91
C GLN A 212 -5.09 0.14 -6.14
N TYR A 213 -4.84 -0.42 -7.32
CA TYR A 213 -5.28 0.15 -8.57
C TYR A 213 -6.65 -0.38 -8.96
N GLN A 214 -7.45 0.47 -9.59
CA GLN A 214 -8.57 0.01 -10.40
C GLN A 214 -7.99 -0.71 -11.62
N ALA A 215 -8.68 -1.74 -12.09
CA ALA A 215 -8.26 -2.45 -13.27
C ALA A 215 -8.33 -1.52 -14.49
N PHE A 216 -7.18 -1.24 -15.11
CA PHE A 216 -7.11 -0.59 -16.42
C PHE A 216 -6.25 -1.45 -17.36
N PRO A 217 -6.55 -1.43 -18.68
CA PRO A 217 -5.87 -2.29 -19.63
C PRO A 217 -4.42 -1.86 -19.81
N ILE A 218 -3.53 -2.82 -19.71
CA ILE A 218 -2.10 -2.70 -20.01
C ILE A 218 -1.67 -3.94 -20.79
N TYR A 219 -0.45 -3.97 -21.29
CA TYR A 219 0.09 -5.15 -21.95
C TYR A 219 0.97 -5.98 -21.03
N GLN A 220 0.96 -7.30 -21.25
CA GLN A 220 1.81 -8.23 -20.54
C GLN A 220 3.26 -8.13 -20.99
N THR A 221 4.18 -8.38 -20.08
CA THR A 221 5.61 -8.36 -20.35
C THR A 221 6.23 -9.71 -20.08
N ARG A 222 7.22 -10.08 -20.90
CA ARG A 222 8.15 -11.17 -20.60
C ARG A 222 9.28 -10.57 -19.78
N THR A 223 9.57 -11.05 -18.59
CA THR A 223 10.65 -10.54 -17.71
C THR A 223 10.60 -9.03 -17.38
N GLY A 224 9.45 -8.37 -17.57
CA GLY A 224 9.21 -7.00 -17.13
C GLY A 224 9.71 -5.86 -18.00
N ASN A 225 10.53 -6.11 -19.00
CA ASN A 225 11.05 -5.07 -19.91
C ASN A 225 10.74 -5.36 -21.39
N GLU A 226 10.30 -6.56 -21.71
CA GLU A 226 9.98 -6.97 -23.06
C GLU A 226 8.49 -7.21 -23.19
N LEU A 227 7.87 -6.61 -24.19
CA LEU A 227 6.47 -6.83 -24.49
C LEU A 227 6.25 -8.29 -24.93
N LEU A 228 5.17 -8.91 -24.41
CA LEU A 228 4.79 -10.24 -24.83
C LEU A 228 3.89 -10.16 -26.05
N PHE A 229 4.31 -10.76 -27.15
CA PHE A 229 3.53 -10.93 -28.38
C PHE A 229 3.06 -12.38 -28.51
N GLU A 230 1.84 -12.55 -28.94
CA GLU A 230 1.28 -13.84 -29.34
C GLU A 230 0.79 -13.77 -30.78
N PHE A 231 0.98 -14.87 -31.52
CA PHE A 231 0.51 -14.97 -32.88
C PHE A 231 -1.01 -15.20 -32.90
N ASP A 232 -1.75 -14.27 -33.50
CA ASP A 232 -3.18 -14.40 -33.70
C ASP A 232 -3.46 -15.15 -35.02
N GLU A 233 -3.94 -16.37 -34.92
CA GLU A 233 -4.26 -17.22 -36.06
C GLU A 233 -5.33 -16.64 -36.99
N ASN A 234 -6.19 -15.74 -36.47
CA ASN A 234 -7.28 -15.13 -37.25
C ASN A 234 -6.77 -13.98 -38.14
N THR A 235 -5.84 -13.20 -37.62
CA THR A 235 -5.28 -12.04 -38.34
C THR A 235 -3.96 -12.36 -39.03
N GLY A 236 -3.28 -13.45 -38.65
CA GLY A 236 -1.98 -13.85 -39.19
C GLY A 236 -0.82 -12.96 -38.74
N VAL A 237 -1.00 -12.14 -37.73
CA VAL A 237 -0.02 -11.16 -37.22
C VAL A 237 0.22 -11.37 -35.71
N GLU A 238 1.45 -11.08 -35.27
CA GLU A 238 1.76 -11.04 -33.85
C GLU A 238 1.08 -9.83 -33.17
N GLN A 239 0.34 -10.09 -32.09
CA GLN A 239 -0.38 -9.07 -31.32
C GLN A 239 0.14 -9.04 -29.88
N PRO A 240 0.22 -7.83 -29.27
CA PRO A 240 0.63 -7.72 -27.88
C PRO A 240 -0.45 -8.27 -26.95
N VAL A 241 -0.06 -9.09 -25.99
CA VAL A 241 -0.99 -9.75 -25.06
C VAL A 241 -1.53 -8.74 -24.06
N SER A 242 -2.87 -8.64 -24.00
CA SER A 242 -3.56 -7.76 -23.05
C SER A 242 -3.44 -8.28 -21.62
N GLY A 243 -3.37 -7.35 -20.67
CA GLY A 243 -3.36 -7.60 -19.25
C GLY A 243 -4.08 -6.50 -18.47
N GLU A 244 -4.09 -6.61 -17.17
CA GLU A 244 -4.69 -5.61 -16.29
C GLU A 244 -3.66 -5.13 -15.27
N MET A 245 -3.70 -3.84 -14.94
CA MET A 245 -2.87 -3.30 -13.86
C MET A 245 -3.33 -3.82 -12.50
N LYS A 246 -2.47 -4.58 -11.82
CA LYS A 246 -2.71 -5.10 -10.48
C LYS A 246 -1.45 -4.96 -9.65
N GLY A 247 -1.57 -4.32 -8.49
CA GLY A 247 -0.43 -4.15 -7.60
C GLY A 247 -0.87 -4.01 -6.16
N LYS A 248 -0.06 -4.55 -5.25
CA LYS A 248 -0.20 -4.37 -3.81
C LYS A 248 0.98 -3.58 -3.31
N THR A 249 0.74 -2.70 -2.36
CA THR A 249 1.84 -1.98 -1.71
C THR A 249 2.14 -2.59 -0.36
N GLY A 250 3.42 -2.66 -0.08
CA GLY A 250 3.97 -2.95 1.23
C GLY A 250 4.78 -1.77 1.73
N GLN A 251 4.93 -1.66 3.04
CA GLN A 251 5.82 -0.67 3.65
C GLN A 251 6.42 -1.20 4.94
N ILE A 252 7.65 -0.76 5.20
CA ILE A 252 8.36 -0.95 6.46
C ILE A 252 8.45 0.41 7.13
N GLU A 253 7.99 0.50 8.36
CA GLU A 253 7.90 1.73 9.13
C GLU A 253 8.76 1.64 10.39
N LEU A 254 9.52 2.67 10.67
CA LEU A 254 10.14 2.89 11.96
C LEU A 254 9.21 3.79 12.79
N CYS A 255 8.52 3.22 13.75
CA CYS A 255 7.61 3.97 14.61
C CYS A 255 8.36 4.50 15.83
N VAL A 256 8.37 5.81 16.01
CA VAL A 256 8.92 6.48 17.19
C VAL A 256 7.83 7.33 17.81
N GLY A 257 7.47 7.07 19.05
CA GLY A 257 6.34 7.73 19.69
C GLY A 257 6.57 8.07 21.15
N VAL A 258 5.84 9.06 21.62
CA VAL A 258 5.77 9.42 23.04
C VAL A 258 4.43 8.90 23.56
N MET A 259 4.47 8.10 24.62
CA MET A 259 3.31 7.52 25.30
C MET A 259 3.10 8.23 26.63
N PHE A 260 1.82 8.39 27.00
CA PHE A 260 1.42 9.03 28.29
C PHE A 260 0.10 8.49 28.79
#